data_7996b5d2282ab638983ce970a24f7f9a
#
_entry.id   7996b5d2282ab638983ce970a24f7f9a
#
_cell.length_a   1.000
_cell.length_b   1.000
_cell.length_c   1.000
_cell.angle_alpha   90.00
_cell.angle_beta   90.00
_cell.angle_gamma   90.00
#
_symmetry.space_group_name_H-M   'P 1'
#
loop_
_entity.id
_entity.type
_entity.pdbx_description
1 polymer ?
#
loop_
_entity_poly.entity_id
_entity_poly.type
_entity_poly.pdbx_seq_one_letter_code
_entity_poly.pdbx_strand_id
1 'polypeptide(L)'
;KKANLELGNLVSATWSARTSDNMGAYSIEVLENNSVPLLDHFPKLLALQSACALLNQTLAEREGHPGLYHGTLALLHALNTDVWAESYIMWELALLKELGFGLDLTKCGGGGSTDDLCYVSPKTARAVSKEKGDPYADKLLSLPQFLLGKEDMDANQAICDGLKIGAYFLEHRVLAHTNYTSLPEPRMALYQHFLSE
;
A
#
# COMPACT_ATOMS: atom_id res chain seq x y z
N LYS A 1 24.72 16.91 8.43
CA LYS A 1 23.58 17.47 7.63
C LYS A 1 22.90 16.44 6.68
N LYS A 2 23.49 15.26 6.42
CA LYS A 2 22.85 14.21 5.62
C LYS A 2 21.90 13.31 6.45
N ALA A 3 22.06 13.24 7.75
CA ALA A 3 21.28 12.37 8.65
C ALA A 3 19.79 12.76 8.82
N ASN A 4 19.36 13.89 8.26
CA ASN A 4 18.00 14.39 8.45
C ASN A 4 17.06 14.01 7.27
N LEU A 5 17.56 13.36 6.22
CA LEU A 5 16.78 12.98 5.03
C LEU A 5 16.61 11.46 4.97
N GLU A 6 16.07 10.89 6.03
CA GLU A 6 15.73 9.47 6.05
C GLU A 6 14.30 9.28 5.53
N LEU A 7 14.07 8.16 4.85
CA LEU A 7 12.75 7.82 4.32
C LEU A 7 11.71 7.78 5.44
N GLY A 8 10.53 8.32 5.15
CA GLY A 8 9.41 8.35 6.08
C GLY A 8 9.41 9.50 7.10
N ASN A 9 10.48 10.29 7.19
CA ASN A 9 10.47 11.46 8.07
C ASN A 9 9.50 12.53 7.57
N LEU A 10 8.70 13.08 8.49
CA LEU A 10 7.90 14.27 8.20
C LEU A 10 8.81 15.48 8.28
N VAL A 11 8.84 16.27 7.22
CA VAL A 11 9.72 17.44 7.13
C VAL A 11 8.95 18.70 6.72
N SER A 12 9.39 19.84 7.20
CA SER A 12 9.06 21.14 6.62
C SER A 12 10.11 21.47 5.57
N ALA A 13 9.70 21.67 4.32
CA ALA A 13 10.59 21.98 3.22
C ALA A 13 10.27 23.37 2.65
N THR A 14 11.24 24.27 2.66
CA THR A 14 11.13 25.60 2.05
C THR A 14 12.08 25.68 0.87
N TRP A 15 11.54 25.93 -0.32
CA TRP A 15 12.33 26.16 -1.51
C TRP A 15 12.64 27.64 -1.69
N SER A 16 13.88 27.95 -2.06
CA SER A 16 14.31 29.31 -2.36
C SER A 16 15.22 29.35 -3.57
N ALA A 17 15.04 30.35 -4.43
CA ALA A 17 15.90 30.63 -5.57
C ALA A 17 16.10 32.14 -5.71
N ARG A 18 17.18 32.54 -6.35
CA ARG A 18 17.49 33.96 -6.62
C ARG A 18 16.53 34.58 -7.63
N THR A 19 16.16 33.81 -8.64
CA THR A 19 15.18 34.18 -9.68
C THR A 19 14.38 32.94 -10.03
N SER A 20 13.19 33.11 -10.67
CA SER A 20 12.30 32.01 -11.08
C SER A 20 12.98 30.96 -11.96
N ASP A 21 14.00 31.35 -12.72
CA ASP A 21 14.66 30.50 -13.72
C ASP A 21 15.93 29.82 -13.19
N ASN A 22 16.31 30.12 -11.95
CA ASN A 22 17.50 29.52 -11.35
C ASN A 22 17.18 28.26 -10.59
N MET A 23 18.15 27.34 -10.59
CA MET A 23 18.14 26.19 -9.69
C MET A 23 18.15 26.69 -8.25
N GLY A 24 17.06 26.40 -7.50
CA GLY A 24 16.93 26.77 -6.09
C GLY A 24 17.55 25.73 -5.15
N ALA A 25 17.42 25.99 -3.87
CA ALA A 25 17.82 25.09 -2.80
C ALA A 25 16.65 24.87 -1.85
N TYR A 26 16.51 23.63 -1.33
CA TYR A 26 15.60 23.35 -0.23
C TYR A 26 16.28 23.55 1.11
N SER A 27 15.62 24.28 1.99
CA SER A 27 15.89 24.24 3.44
C SER A 27 14.90 23.25 4.06
N ILE A 28 15.42 22.25 4.75
CA ILE A 28 14.62 21.14 5.30
C ILE A 28 14.81 21.09 6.80
N GLU A 29 13.68 21.06 7.52
CA GLU A 29 13.59 20.85 8.96
C GLU A 29 12.78 19.61 9.23
N VAL A 30 13.32 18.66 10.02
CA VAL A 30 12.61 17.45 10.42
C VAL A 30 11.61 17.80 11.51
N LEU A 31 10.34 17.53 11.27
CA LEU A 31 9.26 17.71 12.23
C LEU A 31 9.04 16.44 13.05
N GLU A 32 9.05 15.26 12.37
CA GLU A 32 8.90 13.95 13.01
C GLU A 32 9.86 12.94 12.39
N ASN A 33 10.47 12.12 13.25
CA ASN A 33 11.34 11.03 12.81
C ASN A 33 10.57 9.71 12.94
N ASN A 34 10.11 9.16 11.81
CA ASN A 34 9.33 7.94 11.75
C ASN A 34 10.16 6.70 11.44
N SER A 35 11.41 6.85 11.00
CA SER A 35 12.27 5.72 10.66
C SER A 35 12.99 5.11 11.88
N VAL A 36 13.44 5.95 12.81
CA VAL A 36 14.23 5.50 13.97
C VAL A 36 13.50 4.48 14.85
N PRO A 37 12.20 4.64 15.20
CA PRO A 37 11.50 3.63 15.99
C PRO A 37 11.40 2.25 15.32
N LEU A 38 11.58 2.18 13.99
CA LEU A 38 11.42 0.96 13.20
C LEU A 38 12.74 0.21 12.95
N LEU A 39 13.89 0.78 13.33
CA LEU A 39 15.22 0.20 13.03
C LEU A 39 15.42 -1.21 13.59
N ASP A 40 14.82 -1.50 14.73
CA ASP A 40 14.90 -2.83 15.37
C ASP A 40 13.80 -3.80 14.89
N HIS A 41 12.93 -3.36 13.95
CA HIS A 41 11.79 -4.11 13.45
C HIS A 41 11.85 -4.22 11.91
N PHE A 42 12.68 -5.13 11.43
CA PHE A 42 12.97 -5.26 9.99
C PHE A 42 11.73 -5.30 9.08
N PRO A 43 10.65 -6.07 9.37
CA PRO A 43 9.47 -6.08 8.49
C PRO A 43 8.74 -4.75 8.44
N LYS A 44 8.66 -4.02 9.56
CA LYS A 44 8.06 -2.68 9.60
C LYS A 44 8.89 -1.66 8.82
N LEU A 45 10.21 -1.79 8.85
CA LEU A 45 11.12 -0.98 8.05
C LEU A 45 10.95 -1.28 6.55
N LEU A 46 10.76 -2.54 6.16
CA LEU A 46 10.44 -2.93 4.79
C LEU A 46 9.09 -2.30 4.34
N ALA A 47 8.07 -2.29 5.19
CA ALA A 47 6.79 -1.66 4.89
C ALA A 47 6.93 -0.15 4.66
N LEU A 48 7.70 0.55 5.50
CA LEU A 48 8.03 1.96 5.32
C LEU A 48 8.74 2.22 3.98
N GLN A 49 9.80 1.46 3.71
CA GLN A 49 10.58 1.60 2.48
C GLN A 49 9.73 1.29 1.24
N SER A 50 8.87 0.26 1.34
CA SER A 50 7.95 -0.11 0.29
C SER A 50 6.95 1.01 0.00
N ALA A 51 6.34 1.59 1.04
CA ALA A 51 5.39 2.69 0.87
C ALA A 51 6.05 3.89 0.16
N CYS A 52 7.24 4.30 0.62
CA CYS A 52 7.98 5.40 -0.02
C CYS A 52 8.35 5.08 -1.48
N ALA A 53 8.76 3.86 -1.77
CA ALA A 53 9.13 3.44 -3.12
C ALA A 53 7.91 3.40 -4.06
N LEU A 54 6.76 2.89 -3.60
CA LEU A 54 5.51 2.87 -4.36
C LEU A 54 5.04 4.29 -4.67
N LEU A 55 5.03 5.20 -3.69
CA LEU A 55 4.68 6.62 -3.93
C LEU A 55 5.58 7.23 -5.01
N ASN A 56 6.89 6.99 -4.93
CA ASN A 56 7.84 7.52 -5.90
C ASN A 56 7.69 6.93 -7.32
N GLN A 57 7.24 5.67 -7.43
CA GLN A 57 7.05 5.00 -8.73
C GLN A 57 5.71 5.31 -9.39
N THR A 58 4.68 5.66 -8.60
CA THR A 58 3.30 5.68 -9.10
C THR A 58 2.68 7.07 -9.16
N LEU A 59 3.18 8.04 -8.37
CA LEU A 59 2.64 9.39 -8.38
C LEU A 59 3.37 10.28 -9.38
N ALA A 60 2.60 11.11 -10.08
CA ALA A 60 3.14 12.12 -10.97
C ALA A 60 3.71 13.33 -10.20
N GLU A 61 4.76 13.94 -10.75
CA GLU A 61 5.30 15.16 -10.19
C GLU A 61 4.28 16.31 -10.25
N ARG A 62 4.22 17.10 -9.18
CA ARG A 62 3.41 18.33 -9.07
C ARG A 62 1.89 18.08 -9.03
N GLU A 63 1.46 16.85 -8.85
CA GLU A 63 0.07 16.53 -8.56
C GLU A 63 -0.17 16.43 -7.05
N GLY A 64 -1.29 16.99 -6.59
CA GLY A 64 -1.65 16.98 -5.17
C GLY A 64 -2.59 15.83 -4.84
N HIS A 65 -2.19 14.98 -3.88
CA HIS A 65 -2.97 13.84 -3.39
C HIS A 65 -3.24 13.96 -1.89
N PRO A 66 -4.08 14.94 -1.44
CA PRO A 66 -4.25 15.24 0.00
C PRO A 66 -4.80 14.05 0.78
N GLY A 67 -5.71 13.25 0.21
CA GLY A 67 -6.24 12.05 0.86
C GLY A 67 -5.16 11.00 1.10
N LEU A 68 -4.33 10.74 0.10
CA LEU A 68 -3.22 9.80 0.21
C LEU A 68 -2.13 10.31 1.16
N TYR A 69 -1.87 11.62 1.18
CA TYR A 69 -0.95 12.22 2.15
C TYR A 69 -1.37 11.93 3.59
N HIS A 70 -2.64 12.18 3.94
CA HIS A 70 -3.16 11.88 5.28
C HIS A 70 -3.19 10.37 5.56
N GLY A 71 -3.51 9.54 4.55
CA GLY A 71 -3.43 8.09 4.65
C GLY A 71 -1.99 7.61 4.93
N THR A 72 -0.99 8.24 4.31
CA THR A 72 0.42 7.92 4.55
C THR A 72 0.86 8.32 5.96
N LEU A 73 0.44 9.48 6.47
CA LEU A 73 0.69 9.85 7.86
C LEU A 73 0.07 8.84 8.83
N ALA A 74 -1.18 8.42 8.58
CA ALA A 74 -1.83 7.39 9.39
C ALA A 74 -1.07 6.05 9.35
N LEU A 75 -0.55 5.63 8.19
CA LEU A 75 0.31 4.46 8.07
C LEU A 75 1.57 4.59 8.93
N LEU A 76 2.27 5.74 8.86
CA LEU A 76 3.48 5.97 9.65
C LEU A 76 3.24 5.80 11.16
N HIS A 77 2.10 6.25 11.66
CA HIS A 77 1.70 6.01 13.05
C HIS A 77 1.35 4.53 13.30
N ALA A 78 0.62 3.90 12.38
CA ALA A 78 0.19 2.50 12.49
C ALA A 78 1.37 1.52 12.49
N LEU A 79 2.49 1.83 11.81
CA LEU A 79 3.71 1.03 11.83
C LEU A 79 4.29 0.80 13.24
N ASN A 80 3.92 1.63 14.23
CA ASN A 80 4.31 1.46 15.62
C ASN A 80 3.30 0.65 16.45
N THR A 81 2.27 0.08 15.83
CA THR A 81 1.22 -0.74 16.48
C THR A 81 1.32 -2.20 16.11
N ASP A 82 0.46 -3.05 16.69
CA ASP A 82 0.39 -4.48 16.37
C ASP A 82 -0.37 -4.76 15.06
N VAL A 83 -1.23 -3.82 14.61
CA VAL A 83 -2.02 -3.92 13.36
C VAL A 83 -1.34 -3.25 12.17
N TRP A 84 -0.02 -3.15 12.20
CA TRP A 84 0.76 -2.45 11.18
C TRP A 84 0.66 -3.09 9.79
N ALA A 85 0.58 -4.43 9.72
CA ALA A 85 0.59 -5.16 8.45
C ALA A 85 -0.76 -4.99 7.72
N GLU A 86 -1.88 -5.11 8.45
CA GLU A 86 -3.21 -4.82 7.93
C GLU A 86 -3.31 -3.36 7.48
N SER A 87 -2.78 -2.44 8.29
CA SER A 87 -2.76 -1.00 7.97
C SER A 87 -1.96 -0.71 6.72
N TYR A 88 -0.83 -1.41 6.52
CA TYR A 88 -0.05 -1.30 5.29
C TYR A 88 -0.85 -1.77 4.06
N ILE A 89 -1.53 -2.91 4.15
CA ILE A 89 -2.37 -3.42 3.06
C ILE A 89 -3.53 -2.46 2.76
N MET A 90 -4.21 -1.96 3.78
CA MET A 90 -5.29 -0.96 3.60
C MET A 90 -4.77 0.32 2.93
N TRP A 91 -3.57 0.78 3.29
CA TRP A 91 -2.92 1.91 2.64
C TRP A 91 -2.58 1.63 1.17
N GLU A 92 -2.07 0.44 0.86
CA GLU A 92 -1.77 0.02 -0.52
C GLU A 92 -3.03 -0.02 -1.38
N LEU A 93 -4.16 -0.49 -0.83
CA LEU A 93 -5.47 -0.44 -1.50
C LEU A 93 -6.00 1.00 -1.65
N ALA A 94 -5.71 1.88 -0.70
CA ALA A 94 -6.04 3.31 -0.82
C ALA A 94 -5.20 3.99 -1.92
N LEU A 95 -3.92 3.63 -2.05
CA LEU A 95 -3.07 4.06 -3.16
C LEU A 95 -3.66 3.61 -4.51
N LEU A 96 -4.04 2.34 -4.65
CA LEU A 96 -4.71 1.84 -5.85
C LEU A 96 -5.98 2.63 -6.17
N LYS A 97 -6.77 2.97 -5.16
CA LYS A 97 -8.00 3.77 -5.34
C LYS A 97 -7.68 5.19 -5.82
N GLU A 98 -6.67 5.84 -5.26
CA GLU A 98 -6.22 7.18 -5.67
C GLU A 98 -5.74 7.20 -7.12
N LEU A 99 -5.08 6.12 -7.56
CA LEU A 99 -4.63 5.92 -8.94
C LEU A 99 -5.75 5.51 -9.92
N GLY A 100 -7.01 5.38 -9.45
CA GLY A 100 -8.16 5.02 -10.27
C GLY A 100 -8.40 3.51 -10.43
N PHE A 101 -7.67 2.67 -9.70
CA PHE A 101 -7.76 1.20 -9.76
C PHE A 101 -8.33 0.59 -8.47
N GLY A 102 -9.17 1.33 -7.73
CA GLY A 102 -9.75 0.88 -6.47
C GLY A 102 -10.61 -0.38 -6.62
N LEU A 103 -10.59 -1.20 -5.57
CA LEU A 103 -11.43 -2.40 -5.47
C LEU A 103 -12.84 -2.06 -4.97
N ASP A 104 -13.85 -2.73 -5.51
CA ASP A 104 -15.23 -2.70 -4.99
C ASP A 104 -15.48 -3.94 -4.14
N LEU A 105 -15.34 -3.77 -2.83
CA LEU A 105 -15.55 -4.82 -1.84
C LEU A 105 -16.95 -4.74 -1.19
N THR A 106 -17.82 -3.86 -1.68
CA THR A 106 -19.14 -3.59 -1.05
C THR A 106 -20.23 -4.61 -1.43
N LYS A 107 -20.05 -5.30 -2.56
CA LYS A 107 -21.03 -6.25 -3.09
C LYS A 107 -20.40 -7.33 -3.95
N CYS A 108 -21.08 -8.46 -4.07
CA CYS A 108 -20.64 -9.55 -4.94
C CYS A 108 -20.76 -9.18 -6.42
N GLY A 109 -19.65 -9.22 -7.16
CA GLY A 109 -19.62 -8.99 -8.60
C GLY A 109 -20.32 -10.06 -9.44
N GLY A 110 -20.58 -11.25 -8.85
CA GLY A 110 -21.32 -12.36 -9.46
C GLY A 110 -22.82 -12.41 -9.08
N GLY A 111 -23.33 -11.38 -8.37
CA GLY A 111 -24.75 -11.34 -7.92
C GLY A 111 -25.09 -12.28 -6.78
N GLY A 112 -24.10 -12.78 -6.03
CA GLY A 112 -24.31 -13.57 -4.80
C GLY A 112 -24.50 -12.70 -3.56
N SER A 113 -24.60 -13.35 -2.38
CA SER A 113 -24.72 -12.66 -1.09
C SER A 113 -23.51 -11.78 -0.80
N THR A 114 -23.72 -10.73 -0.02
CA THR A 114 -22.67 -9.86 0.52
C THR A 114 -22.12 -10.36 1.87
N ASP A 115 -22.79 -11.33 2.50
CA ASP A 115 -22.44 -11.78 3.84
C ASP A 115 -21.21 -12.70 3.86
N ASP A 116 -20.95 -13.37 2.74
CA ASP A 116 -19.90 -14.38 2.57
C ASP A 116 -18.89 -14.03 1.46
N LEU A 117 -18.58 -12.75 1.29
CA LEU A 117 -17.53 -12.32 0.37
C LEU A 117 -16.18 -12.87 0.83
N CYS A 118 -15.51 -13.65 -0.04
CA CYS A 118 -14.24 -14.31 0.28
C CYS A 118 -13.23 -14.34 -0.87
N TYR A 119 -13.58 -13.76 -2.01
CA TYR A 119 -12.69 -13.64 -3.16
C TYR A 119 -12.72 -12.23 -3.76
N VAL A 120 -11.67 -11.91 -4.52
CA VAL A 120 -11.60 -10.73 -5.40
C VAL A 120 -11.35 -11.21 -6.82
N SER A 121 -12.13 -10.71 -7.77
CA SER A 121 -11.92 -10.99 -9.19
C SER A 121 -10.77 -10.15 -9.76
N PRO A 122 -9.68 -10.76 -10.24
CA PRO A 122 -8.58 -10.04 -10.89
C PRO A 122 -9.03 -9.24 -12.12
N LYS A 123 -10.08 -9.73 -12.79
CA LYS A 123 -10.60 -9.09 -14.02
C LYS A 123 -11.41 -7.84 -13.73
N THR A 124 -12.24 -7.84 -12.68
CA THR A 124 -13.22 -6.77 -12.42
C THR A 124 -12.91 -5.92 -11.20
N ALA A 125 -11.91 -6.30 -10.39
CA ALA A 125 -11.57 -5.69 -9.10
C ALA A 125 -12.75 -5.67 -8.11
N ARG A 126 -13.70 -6.61 -8.22
CA ARG A 126 -14.87 -6.73 -7.35
C ARG A 126 -14.77 -7.94 -6.45
N ALA A 127 -15.32 -7.80 -5.25
CA ALA A 127 -15.48 -8.93 -4.37
C ALA A 127 -16.44 -9.98 -4.97
N VAL A 128 -16.25 -11.24 -4.60
CA VAL A 128 -17.08 -12.37 -5.03
C VAL A 128 -17.41 -13.22 -3.80
N SER A 129 -18.67 -13.61 -3.67
CA SER A 129 -19.13 -14.48 -2.59
C SER A 129 -18.61 -15.91 -2.76
N LYS A 130 -18.59 -16.67 -1.66
CA LYS A 130 -18.13 -18.05 -1.65
C LYS A 130 -18.88 -18.89 -2.69
N GLU A 131 -20.21 -18.85 -2.65
CA GLU A 131 -21.07 -19.62 -3.59
C GLU A 131 -20.73 -19.38 -5.05
N LYS A 132 -20.48 -18.12 -5.43
CA LYS A 132 -20.18 -17.75 -6.82
C LYS A 132 -18.72 -17.92 -7.19
N GLY A 133 -17.84 -17.90 -6.22
CA GLY A 133 -16.39 -17.96 -6.41
C GLY A 133 -15.81 -19.37 -6.37
N ASP A 134 -16.31 -20.26 -5.52
CA ASP A 134 -15.77 -21.62 -5.33
C ASP A 134 -15.53 -22.39 -6.65
N PRO A 135 -16.42 -22.32 -7.67
CA PRO A 135 -16.17 -22.97 -8.94
C PRO A 135 -14.99 -22.39 -9.74
N TYR A 136 -14.49 -21.23 -9.35
CA TYR A 136 -13.42 -20.47 -10.02
C TYR A 136 -12.30 -20.07 -9.07
N ALA A 137 -12.17 -20.73 -7.93
CA ALA A 137 -11.23 -20.35 -6.86
C ALA A 137 -9.77 -20.27 -7.37
N ASP A 138 -9.40 -21.11 -8.32
CA ASP A 138 -8.09 -21.10 -8.99
C ASP A 138 -7.78 -19.83 -9.80
N LYS A 139 -8.81 -19.06 -10.15
CA LYS A 139 -8.72 -17.81 -10.97
C LYS A 139 -9.03 -16.55 -10.17
N LEU A 140 -9.37 -16.71 -8.91
CA LEU A 140 -9.73 -15.61 -8.02
C LEU A 140 -8.62 -15.39 -6.97
N LEU A 141 -8.57 -14.21 -6.40
CA LEU A 141 -7.70 -13.88 -5.27
C LEU A 141 -8.49 -14.05 -3.98
N SER A 142 -7.92 -14.70 -2.97
CA SER A 142 -8.55 -14.81 -1.64
C SER A 142 -8.72 -13.41 -1.03
N LEU A 143 -9.88 -13.13 -0.45
CA LEU A 143 -10.20 -11.85 0.18
C LEU A 143 -10.06 -11.98 1.70
N PRO A 144 -9.04 -11.36 2.32
CA PRO A 144 -8.91 -11.29 3.76
C PRO A 144 -10.13 -10.63 4.40
N GLN A 145 -10.60 -11.19 5.50
CA GLN A 145 -11.82 -10.74 6.16
C GLN A 145 -11.63 -9.41 6.90
N PHE A 146 -10.38 -9.09 7.34
CA PHE A 146 -10.10 -7.78 7.94
C PHE A 146 -10.40 -6.61 7.00
N LEU A 147 -10.30 -6.80 5.67
CA LEU A 147 -10.70 -5.79 4.67
C LEU A 147 -12.22 -5.51 4.66
N LEU A 148 -13.01 -6.41 5.25
CA LEU A 148 -14.45 -6.26 5.45
C LEU A 148 -14.80 -5.91 6.90
N GLY A 149 -13.80 -5.62 7.76
CA GLY A 149 -13.98 -5.33 9.18
C GLY A 149 -14.38 -6.56 10.02
N LYS A 150 -14.02 -7.76 9.56
CA LYS A 150 -14.24 -9.04 10.24
C LYS A 150 -12.91 -9.65 10.69
N GLU A 151 -12.95 -10.65 11.57
CA GLU A 151 -11.77 -11.39 12.00
C GLU A 151 -11.39 -12.47 10.97
N ASP A 152 -10.10 -12.66 10.75
CA ASP A 152 -9.54 -13.76 9.98
C ASP A 152 -9.18 -14.94 10.91
N MET A 153 -9.38 -16.18 10.43
CA MET A 153 -9.02 -17.39 11.20
C MET A 153 -7.50 -17.59 11.28
N ASP A 154 -6.78 -17.18 10.25
CA ASP A 154 -5.32 -17.23 10.15
C ASP A 154 -4.83 -15.84 9.74
N ALA A 155 -4.28 -15.11 10.71
CA ALA A 155 -3.83 -13.74 10.51
C ALA A 155 -2.66 -13.65 9.52
N ASN A 156 -1.69 -14.59 9.58
CA ASN A 156 -0.55 -14.58 8.67
C ASN A 156 -0.98 -14.85 7.23
N GLN A 157 -1.84 -15.85 7.02
CA GLN A 157 -2.40 -16.14 5.69
C GLN A 157 -3.21 -14.95 5.16
N ALA A 158 -3.98 -14.26 6.01
CA ALA A 158 -4.74 -13.08 5.62
C ALA A 158 -3.83 -11.93 5.16
N ILE A 159 -2.70 -11.71 5.83
CA ILE A 159 -1.69 -10.74 5.39
C ILE A 159 -1.09 -11.15 4.03
N CYS A 160 -0.70 -12.42 3.86
CA CYS A 160 -0.20 -12.93 2.59
C CYS A 160 -1.21 -12.71 1.45
N ASP A 161 -2.48 -13.01 1.67
CA ASP A 161 -3.54 -12.84 0.67
C ASP A 161 -3.79 -11.36 0.36
N GLY A 162 -3.78 -10.48 1.36
CA GLY A 162 -3.88 -9.04 1.17
C GLY A 162 -2.73 -8.47 0.36
N LEU A 163 -1.51 -8.87 0.68
CA LEU A 163 -0.30 -8.49 -0.07
C LEU A 163 -0.33 -9.01 -1.51
N LYS A 164 -0.89 -10.21 -1.73
CA LYS A 164 -1.07 -10.78 -3.07
C LYS A 164 -2.07 -10.01 -3.91
N ILE A 165 -3.17 -9.56 -3.30
CA ILE A 165 -4.14 -8.67 -3.97
C ILE A 165 -3.47 -7.37 -4.40
N GLY A 166 -2.80 -6.67 -3.48
CA GLY A 166 -2.11 -5.41 -3.78
C GLY A 166 -1.09 -5.58 -4.90
N ALA A 167 -0.23 -6.62 -4.80
CA ALA A 167 0.77 -6.94 -5.82
C ALA A 167 0.13 -7.13 -7.21
N TYR A 168 -0.92 -7.95 -7.30
CA TYR A 168 -1.60 -8.20 -8.56
C TYR A 168 -2.06 -6.92 -9.24
N PHE A 169 -2.78 -6.06 -8.51
CA PHE A 169 -3.35 -4.84 -9.11
C PHE A 169 -2.28 -3.78 -9.38
N LEU A 170 -1.26 -3.66 -8.53
CA LEU A 170 -0.12 -2.77 -8.79
C LEU A 170 0.62 -3.19 -10.07
N GLU A 171 0.96 -4.45 -10.23
CA GLU A 171 1.71 -4.93 -11.41
C GLU A 171 0.88 -4.84 -12.68
N HIS A 172 -0.36 -5.34 -12.67
CA HIS A 172 -1.16 -5.51 -13.88
C HIS A 172 -1.98 -4.27 -14.27
N ARG A 173 -2.18 -3.31 -13.38
CA ARG A 173 -3.00 -2.12 -13.65
C ARG A 173 -2.22 -0.83 -13.57
N VAL A 174 -1.30 -0.70 -12.62
CA VAL A 174 -0.55 0.54 -12.40
C VAL A 174 0.77 0.49 -13.17
N LEU A 175 1.65 -0.45 -12.82
CA LEU A 175 3.01 -0.51 -13.39
C LEU A 175 3.01 -0.85 -14.89
N ALA A 176 2.00 -1.58 -15.37
CA ALA A 176 1.82 -1.84 -16.80
C ALA A 176 1.75 -0.58 -17.68
N HIS A 177 1.48 0.59 -17.07
CA HIS A 177 1.41 1.89 -17.75
C HIS A 177 2.56 2.83 -17.39
N THR A 178 3.59 2.32 -16.71
CA THR A 178 4.78 3.07 -16.31
C THR A 178 6.05 2.49 -16.95
N ASN A 179 7.20 3.10 -16.69
CA ASN A 179 8.50 2.57 -17.10
C ASN A 179 9.04 1.48 -16.14
N TYR A 180 8.32 1.16 -15.09
CA TYR A 180 8.69 0.13 -14.13
C TYR A 180 8.11 -1.23 -14.54
N THR A 181 8.93 -2.27 -14.48
CA THR A 181 8.56 -3.63 -14.92
C THR A 181 8.22 -4.57 -13.77
N SER A 182 8.46 -4.14 -12.53
CA SER A 182 8.24 -4.93 -11.31
C SER A 182 7.96 -4.05 -10.11
N LEU A 183 7.39 -4.65 -9.08
CA LEU A 183 7.27 -4.01 -7.76
C LEU A 183 8.65 -3.63 -7.20
N PRO A 184 8.72 -2.59 -6.33
CA PRO A 184 9.95 -2.21 -5.66
C PRO A 184 10.51 -3.38 -4.81
N GLU A 185 11.83 -3.48 -4.73
CA GLU A 185 12.51 -4.53 -3.96
C GLU A 185 12.03 -4.62 -2.49
N PRO A 186 11.86 -3.52 -1.74
CA PRO A 186 11.32 -3.60 -0.37
C PRO A 186 9.92 -4.20 -0.31
N ARG A 187 9.07 -3.98 -1.34
CA ARG A 187 7.73 -4.55 -1.41
C ARG A 187 7.77 -6.06 -1.65
N MET A 188 8.65 -6.52 -2.49
CA MET A 188 8.86 -7.95 -2.72
C MET A 188 9.43 -8.62 -1.47
N ALA A 189 10.42 -8.01 -0.82
CA ALA A 189 11.02 -8.51 0.41
C ALA A 189 9.99 -8.60 1.55
N LEU A 190 9.09 -7.61 1.68
CA LEU A 190 8.01 -7.65 2.66
C LEU A 190 7.08 -8.86 2.44
N TYR A 191 6.71 -9.15 1.20
CA TYR A 191 5.88 -10.32 0.89
C TYR A 191 6.60 -11.64 1.20
N GLN A 192 7.88 -11.74 0.84
CA GLN A 192 8.69 -12.92 1.14
C GLN A 192 8.84 -13.18 2.65
N HIS A 193 8.92 -12.13 3.45
CA HIS A 193 8.96 -12.25 4.91
C HIS A 193 7.73 -13.01 5.43
N PHE A 194 6.52 -12.61 5.05
CA PHE A 194 5.28 -13.27 5.49
C PHE A 194 5.09 -14.67 4.91
N LEU A 195 5.67 -14.99 3.77
CA LEU A 195 5.66 -16.35 3.21
C LEU A 195 6.58 -17.32 3.96
N SER A 196 7.52 -16.80 4.74
CA SER A 196 8.52 -17.60 5.47
C SER A 196 8.17 -17.81 6.95
N GLU A 197 7.13 -17.16 7.45
CA GLU A 197 6.57 -17.36 8.80
C GLU A 197 5.52 -18.48 8.82
#